data_98a2b9e6b15e690472f2ed55fc7b20c0
#
_entry.id   98a2b9e6b15e690472f2ed55fc7b20c0
#
_cell.length_a   1.000
_cell.length_b   1.000
_cell.length_c   1.000
_cell.angle_alpha   90.00
_cell.angle_beta   90.00
_cell.angle_gamma   90.00
#
_symmetry.space_group_name_H-M   'P 1'
#
loop_
_entity.id
_entity.type
_entity.pdbx_description
1 polymer ?
#
loop_
_entity_poly.entity_id
_entity_poly.type
_entity_poly.pdbx_seq_one_letter_code
_entity_poly.pdbx_strand_id
1 'polypeptide(L)'
;MADIKLKSVDKNKIGEYIGECRSVMEGAKLYHWDVTGTASYAQHIALDQFIEQMNAPVDSLAETSIALYGDINITIPKTDKPTNIVDYINKFRISTKNIRNILIENVQIAIVDTIDEATLQVLYRLKRLK
;
A
#
# COMPACT_ATOMS: atom_id res chain seq x y z
N MET A 1 -10.12 -9.18 -28.41
CA MET A 1 -9.03 -8.36 -27.91
C MET A 1 -7.86 -9.26 -27.55
N ALA A 2 -6.68 -8.87 -27.94
CA ALA A 2 -5.53 -9.67 -27.60
C ALA A 2 -5.30 -9.60 -26.07
N ASP A 3 -4.97 -10.72 -25.49
CA ASP A 3 -4.63 -10.77 -24.07
C ASP A 3 -3.36 -9.96 -23.81
N ILE A 4 -3.39 -9.16 -22.76
CA ILE A 4 -2.19 -8.46 -22.32
C ILE A 4 -1.37 -9.43 -21.51
N LYS A 5 -0.15 -9.67 -21.98
CA LYS A 5 0.77 -10.60 -21.32
C LYS A 5 1.87 -9.82 -20.65
N LEU A 6 1.98 -9.96 -19.33
CA LEU A 6 3.15 -9.52 -18.59
C LEU A 6 4.15 -10.66 -18.50
N LYS A 7 5.43 -10.31 -18.43
CA LYS A 7 6.46 -11.28 -18.12
C LYS A 7 6.22 -11.81 -16.71
N SER A 8 6.64 -13.07 -16.46
CA SER A 8 6.51 -13.69 -15.14
C SER A 8 7.10 -12.81 -14.02
N VAL A 9 8.23 -12.14 -14.30
CA VAL A 9 8.88 -11.26 -13.34
C VAL A 9 7.99 -10.06 -12.96
N ASP A 10 7.22 -9.54 -13.91
CA ASP A 10 6.31 -8.42 -13.64
C ASP A 10 5.11 -8.87 -12.82
N LYS A 11 4.57 -10.05 -13.10
CA LYS A 11 3.50 -10.64 -12.28
C LYS A 11 3.99 -10.89 -10.85
N ASN A 12 5.21 -11.36 -10.68
CA ASN A 12 5.82 -11.55 -9.36
C ASN A 12 5.96 -10.23 -8.62
N LYS A 13 6.37 -9.17 -9.31
CA LYS A 13 6.48 -7.83 -8.71
C LYS A 13 5.12 -7.28 -8.28
N ILE A 14 4.09 -7.51 -9.07
CA ILE A 14 2.72 -7.13 -8.71
C ILE A 14 2.29 -7.86 -7.44
N GLY A 15 2.52 -9.17 -7.37
CA GLY A 15 2.20 -9.97 -6.19
C GLY A 15 2.98 -9.53 -4.96
N GLU A 16 4.26 -9.24 -5.11
CA GLU A 16 5.10 -8.72 -4.04
C GLU A 16 4.59 -7.37 -3.53
N TYR A 17 4.19 -6.48 -4.44
CA TYR A 17 3.65 -5.18 -4.04
C TYR A 17 2.32 -5.32 -3.29
N ILE A 18 1.42 -6.19 -3.75
CA ILE A 18 0.15 -6.44 -3.04
C ILE A 18 0.44 -6.97 -1.63
N GLY A 19 1.39 -7.90 -1.51
CA GLY A 19 1.82 -8.40 -0.20
C GLY A 19 2.40 -7.30 0.67
N GLU A 20 3.17 -6.39 0.10
CA GLU A 20 3.72 -5.23 0.81
C GLU A 20 2.61 -4.27 1.26
N CYS A 21 1.57 -4.07 0.46
CA CYS A 21 0.40 -3.28 0.86
C CYS A 21 -0.22 -3.86 2.15
N ARG A 22 -0.40 -5.16 2.20
CA ARG A 22 -0.95 -5.82 3.41
C ARG A 22 0.00 -5.69 4.58
N SER A 23 1.30 -5.82 4.35
CA SER A 23 2.32 -5.67 5.38
C SER A 23 2.36 -4.25 5.96
N VAL A 24 2.29 -3.22 5.10
CA VAL A 24 2.32 -1.84 5.57
C VAL A 24 1.06 -1.48 6.36
N MET A 25 -0.09 -2.04 5.99
CA MET A 25 -1.31 -1.87 6.77
C MET A 25 -1.15 -2.47 8.16
N GLU A 26 -0.55 -3.65 8.25
CA GLU A 26 -0.29 -4.31 9.54
C GLU A 26 0.74 -3.54 10.36
N GLY A 27 1.82 -3.09 9.76
CA GLY A 27 2.85 -2.28 10.44
C GLY A 27 2.27 -0.97 10.97
N ALA A 28 1.41 -0.32 10.19
CA ALA A 28 0.69 0.89 10.62
C ALA A 28 -0.21 0.59 11.82
N LYS A 29 -0.87 -0.58 11.81
CA LYS A 29 -1.74 -0.99 12.93
C LYS A 29 -0.93 -1.24 14.22
N LEU A 30 0.21 -1.91 14.10
CA LEU A 30 1.10 -2.15 15.23
C LEU A 30 1.57 -0.84 15.84
N TYR A 31 1.96 0.11 15.00
CA TYR A 31 2.38 1.44 15.47
C TYR A 31 1.21 2.20 16.10
N HIS A 32 0.03 2.12 15.49
CA HIS A 32 -1.20 2.74 15.96
C HIS A 32 -1.54 2.36 17.41
N TRP A 33 -1.30 1.11 17.79
CA TRP A 33 -1.53 0.65 19.15
C TRP A 33 -0.46 1.13 20.15
N ASP A 34 0.68 1.55 19.63
CA ASP A 34 1.86 1.85 20.46
C ASP A 34 2.06 3.35 20.72
N VAL A 35 1.34 4.23 20.02
CA VAL A 35 1.56 5.68 20.14
C VAL A 35 1.19 6.19 21.52
N THR A 36 2.04 7.05 22.07
CA THR A 36 1.86 7.67 23.39
C THR A 36 2.30 9.13 23.34
N GLY A 37 1.87 9.90 24.33
CA GLY A 37 2.33 11.26 24.51
C GLY A 37 1.53 12.28 23.74
N THR A 38 2.09 13.47 23.59
CA THR A 38 1.49 14.59 22.87
C THR A 38 1.26 14.21 21.41
N ALA A 39 0.10 14.54 20.88
CA ALA A 39 -0.30 14.24 19.50
C ALA A 39 -0.56 12.75 19.24
N SER A 40 -0.51 11.89 20.25
CA SER A 40 -0.75 10.45 20.05
C SER A 40 -2.16 10.16 19.52
N TYR A 41 -3.16 10.90 19.97
CA TYR A 41 -4.53 10.71 19.50
C TYR A 41 -4.66 11.03 18.00
N ALA A 42 -4.06 12.13 17.55
CA ALA A 42 -4.07 12.51 16.15
C ALA A 42 -3.37 11.44 15.28
N GLN A 43 -2.24 10.91 15.74
CA GLN A 43 -1.53 9.83 15.04
C GLN A 43 -2.35 8.56 15.00
N HIS A 44 -2.99 8.20 16.10
CA HIS A 44 -3.85 7.03 16.21
C HIS A 44 -4.98 7.09 15.17
N ILE A 45 -5.69 8.21 15.09
CA ILE A 45 -6.80 8.40 14.15
C ILE A 45 -6.29 8.43 12.71
N ALA A 46 -5.17 9.11 12.45
CA ALA A 46 -4.61 9.18 11.09
C ALA A 46 -4.26 7.79 10.56
N LEU A 47 -3.68 6.94 11.40
CA LEU A 47 -3.30 5.58 11.00
C LEU A 47 -4.52 4.69 10.79
N ASP A 48 -5.55 4.80 11.62
CA ASP A 48 -6.81 4.08 11.40
C ASP A 48 -7.44 4.47 10.06
N GLN A 49 -7.49 5.76 9.75
CA GLN A 49 -8.03 6.24 8.47
C GLN A 49 -7.23 5.70 7.29
N PHE A 50 -5.91 5.67 7.39
CA PHE A 50 -5.04 5.12 6.36
C PHE A 50 -5.37 3.64 6.10
N ILE A 51 -5.46 2.84 7.15
CA ILE A 51 -5.75 1.41 7.04
C ILE A 51 -7.12 1.19 6.37
N GLU A 52 -8.13 1.94 6.78
CA GLU A 52 -9.46 1.88 6.18
C GLU A 52 -9.44 2.25 4.71
N GLN A 53 -8.75 3.34 4.35
CA GLN A 53 -8.65 3.79 2.97
C GLN A 53 -7.91 2.79 2.06
N MET A 54 -7.02 2.00 2.61
CA MET A 54 -6.24 1.02 1.85
C MET A 54 -7.03 -0.24 1.47
N ASN A 55 -8.04 -0.62 2.25
CA ASN A 55 -8.73 -1.89 2.07
C ASN A 55 -9.30 -2.08 0.66
N ALA A 56 -10.13 -1.14 0.19
CA ALA A 56 -10.79 -1.28 -1.10
C ALA A 56 -9.82 -1.28 -2.28
N PRO A 57 -8.87 -0.32 -2.39
CA PRO A 57 -7.97 -0.33 -3.54
C PRO A 57 -6.99 -1.50 -3.54
N VAL A 58 -6.57 -2.01 -2.39
CA VAL A 58 -5.71 -3.19 -2.34
C VAL A 58 -6.45 -4.43 -2.84
N ASP A 59 -7.69 -4.63 -2.39
CA ASP A 59 -8.56 -5.70 -2.93
C ASP A 59 -8.75 -5.55 -4.43
N SER A 60 -9.06 -4.33 -4.90
CA SER A 60 -9.25 -4.06 -6.32
C SER A 60 -8.02 -4.37 -7.14
N LEU A 61 -6.84 -4.02 -6.63
CA LEU A 61 -5.59 -4.29 -7.36
C LEU A 61 -5.36 -5.79 -7.51
N ALA A 62 -5.59 -6.57 -6.44
CA ALA A 62 -5.43 -8.01 -6.50
C ALA A 62 -6.41 -8.64 -7.49
N GLU A 63 -7.69 -8.32 -7.38
CA GLU A 63 -8.73 -8.92 -8.21
C GLU A 63 -8.60 -8.51 -9.67
N THR A 64 -8.32 -7.24 -9.94
CA THR A 64 -8.14 -6.72 -11.30
C THR A 64 -6.91 -7.33 -11.96
N SER A 65 -5.82 -7.45 -11.22
CA SER A 65 -4.58 -8.05 -11.73
C SER A 65 -4.77 -9.53 -12.06
N ILE A 66 -5.47 -10.27 -11.21
CA ILE A 66 -5.77 -11.69 -11.46
C ILE A 66 -6.71 -11.82 -12.67
N ALA A 67 -7.68 -10.93 -12.80
CA ALA A 67 -8.57 -10.94 -13.97
C ALA A 67 -7.80 -10.69 -15.26
N LEU A 68 -6.80 -9.81 -15.24
CA LEU A 68 -5.99 -9.48 -16.42
C LEU A 68 -5.01 -10.59 -16.79
N TYR A 69 -4.35 -11.18 -15.81
CA TYR A 69 -3.15 -12.00 -16.06
C TYR A 69 -3.25 -13.44 -15.55
N GLY A 70 -4.35 -13.81 -14.91
CA GLY A 70 -4.48 -15.12 -14.27
C GLY A 70 -3.84 -15.12 -12.89
N ASP A 71 -3.56 -16.30 -12.36
CA ASP A 71 -3.05 -16.47 -11.01
C ASP A 71 -1.80 -15.63 -10.75
N ILE A 72 -1.82 -14.91 -9.64
CA ILE A 72 -0.69 -14.12 -9.16
C ILE A 72 -0.32 -14.63 -7.76
N ASN A 73 0.95 -14.93 -7.56
CA ASN A 73 1.43 -15.33 -6.24
C ASN A 73 1.56 -14.11 -5.34
N ILE A 74 0.80 -14.08 -4.26
CA ILE A 74 0.84 -12.99 -3.29
C ILE A 74 1.38 -13.55 -1.98
N THR A 75 2.51 -13.02 -1.54
CA THR A 75 3.12 -13.40 -0.27
C THR A 75 3.27 -12.15 0.59
N ILE A 76 2.71 -12.19 1.79
CA ILE A 76 2.83 -11.08 2.73
C ILE A 76 4.16 -11.26 3.48
N PRO A 77 5.09 -10.31 3.38
CA PRO A 77 6.35 -10.43 4.11
C PRO A 77 6.15 -10.30 5.60
N LYS A 78 7.11 -10.78 6.38
CA LYS A 78 7.10 -10.60 7.83
C LYS A 78 7.02 -9.10 8.15
N THR A 79 6.14 -8.76 9.08
CA THR A 79 5.91 -7.37 9.46
C THR A 79 6.41 -7.15 10.89
N ASP A 80 7.29 -6.18 11.05
CA ASP A 80 7.73 -5.72 12.37
C ASP A 80 7.13 -4.33 12.63
N LYS A 81 6.92 -3.99 13.90
CA LYS A 81 6.44 -2.67 14.28
C LYS A 81 7.50 -1.63 13.88
N PRO A 82 7.13 -0.61 13.07
CA PRO A 82 8.09 0.42 12.70
C PRO A 82 8.47 1.30 13.89
N THR A 83 9.70 1.79 13.89
CA THR A 83 10.18 2.75 14.90
C THR A 83 9.91 4.19 14.48
N ASN A 84 9.97 4.47 13.18
CA ASN A 84 9.68 5.79 12.60
C ASN A 84 8.59 5.62 11.56
N ILE A 85 7.37 6.00 11.88
CA ILE A 85 6.22 5.76 11.03
C ILE A 85 6.27 6.57 9.74
N VAL A 86 6.77 7.80 9.78
CA VAL A 86 6.86 8.64 8.57
C VAL A 86 7.85 8.03 7.58
N ASP A 87 9.02 7.60 8.04
CA ASP A 87 9.99 6.94 7.17
C ASP A 87 9.45 5.61 6.61
N TYR A 88 8.74 4.86 7.45
CA TYR A 88 8.12 3.60 7.06
C TYR A 88 7.11 3.79 5.92
N ILE A 89 6.23 4.78 6.04
CA ILE A 89 5.24 5.11 5.01
C ILE A 89 5.92 5.66 3.76
N ASN A 90 6.97 6.49 3.91
CA ASN A 90 7.72 6.99 2.76
C ASN A 90 8.38 5.87 1.95
N LYS A 91 8.91 4.85 2.61
CA LYS A 91 9.48 3.68 1.92
C LYS A 91 8.42 2.94 1.13
N PHE A 92 7.24 2.76 1.69
CA PHE A 92 6.11 2.16 0.99
C PHE A 92 5.74 2.99 -0.25
N ARG A 93 5.76 4.31 -0.15
CA ARG A 93 5.45 5.18 -1.28
C ARG A 93 6.46 5.00 -2.42
N ILE A 94 7.73 4.76 -2.10
CA ILE A 94 8.74 4.45 -3.13
C ILE A 94 8.36 3.16 -3.87
N SER A 95 7.96 2.12 -3.15
CA SER A 95 7.49 0.87 -3.76
C SER A 95 6.26 1.11 -4.64
N THR A 96 5.36 1.96 -4.23
CA THR A 96 4.16 2.33 -5.00
C THR A 96 4.55 2.99 -6.32
N LYS A 97 5.51 3.91 -6.30
CA LYS A 97 6.02 4.53 -7.53
C LYS A 97 6.70 3.51 -8.44
N ASN A 98 7.45 2.59 -7.86
CA ASN A 98 8.15 1.58 -8.64
C ASN A 98 7.18 0.64 -9.34
N ILE A 99 6.14 0.17 -8.65
CA ILE A 99 5.15 -0.70 -9.28
C ILE A 99 4.35 0.06 -10.34
N ARG A 100 4.00 1.31 -10.09
CA ARG A 100 3.30 2.15 -11.07
C ARG A 100 4.06 2.23 -12.38
N ASN A 101 5.37 2.31 -12.33
CA ASN A 101 6.22 2.44 -13.52
C ASN A 101 6.22 1.20 -14.41
N ILE A 102 5.92 0.02 -13.88
CA ILE A 102 5.90 -1.22 -14.66
C ILE A 102 4.49 -1.60 -15.13
N LEU A 103 3.45 -0.97 -14.59
CA LEU A 103 2.08 -1.25 -14.99
C LEU A 103 1.79 -0.60 -16.34
N ILE A 104 1.05 -1.33 -17.20
CA ILE A 104 0.70 -0.87 -18.55
C ILE A 104 -0.81 -0.64 -18.71
N GLU A 105 -1.63 -1.23 -17.83
CA GLU A 105 -3.07 -1.07 -17.88
C GLU A 105 -3.51 0.14 -17.07
N ASN A 106 -4.24 1.05 -17.71
CA ASN A 106 -4.72 2.26 -17.05
C ASN A 106 -5.57 1.96 -15.82
N VAL A 107 -6.34 0.87 -15.83
CA VAL A 107 -7.18 0.51 -14.70
C VAL A 107 -6.34 0.17 -13.46
N GLN A 108 -5.22 -0.52 -13.64
CA GLN A 108 -4.31 -0.80 -12.53
C GLN A 108 -3.59 0.46 -12.06
N ILE A 109 -3.17 1.31 -13.00
CA ILE A 109 -2.51 2.57 -12.69
C ILE A 109 -3.44 3.46 -11.85
N ALA A 110 -4.71 3.53 -12.22
CA ALA A 110 -5.70 4.31 -11.46
C ALA A 110 -5.87 3.79 -10.03
N ILE A 111 -5.88 2.47 -9.85
CA ILE A 111 -5.98 1.86 -8.51
C ILE A 111 -4.75 2.19 -7.68
N VAL A 112 -3.56 2.05 -8.26
CA VAL A 112 -2.31 2.38 -7.58
C VAL A 112 -2.23 3.86 -7.24
N ASP A 113 -2.75 4.74 -8.09
CA ASP A 113 -2.84 6.17 -7.80
C ASP A 113 -3.75 6.43 -6.59
N THR A 114 -4.82 5.66 -6.41
CA THR A 114 -5.68 5.75 -5.22
C THR A 114 -4.91 5.33 -3.96
N ILE A 115 -4.10 4.29 -4.05
CA ILE A 115 -3.23 3.87 -2.94
C ILE A 115 -2.21 4.98 -2.62
N ASP A 116 -1.62 5.59 -3.64
CA ASP A 116 -0.66 6.69 -3.44
C ASP A 116 -1.33 7.90 -2.79
N GLU A 117 -2.57 8.21 -3.18
CA GLU A 117 -3.33 9.30 -2.55
C GLU A 117 -3.56 9.02 -1.06
N ALA A 118 -3.98 7.82 -0.70
CA ALA A 118 -4.16 7.44 0.71
C ALA A 118 -2.85 7.59 1.50
N THR A 119 -1.74 7.21 0.87
CA THR A 119 -0.40 7.31 1.45
C THR A 119 0.00 8.76 1.69
N LEU A 120 -0.23 9.62 0.70
CA LEU A 120 0.06 11.05 0.84
C LEU A 120 -0.82 11.72 1.89
N GLN A 121 -2.08 11.31 1.98
CA GLN A 121 -3.00 11.85 2.97
C GLN A 121 -2.58 11.49 4.41
N VAL A 122 -2.15 10.25 4.65
CA VAL A 122 -1.67 9.88 5.99
C VAL A 122 -0.36 10.62 6.31
N LEU A 123 0.52 10.79 5.35
CA LEU A 123 1.74 11.59 5.54
C LEU A 123 1.40 13.03 5.90
N TYR A 124 0.43 13.63 5.22
CA TYR A 124 -0.05 14.97 5.55
C TYR A 124 -0.52 15.04 7.00
N ARG A 125 -1.38 14.11 7.41
CA ARG A 125 -1.92 14.10 8.78
C ARG A 125 -0.82 13.89 9.83
N LEU A 126 0.10 12.96 9.58
CA LEU A 126 1.19 12.67 10.53
C LEU A 126 2.15 13.83 10.69
N LYS A 127 2.39 14.60 9.64
CA LYS A 127 3.34 15.72 9.65
C LYS A 127 2.72 17.03 10.12
N ARG A 128 1.45 17.26 9.81
CA ARG A 128 0.81 18.58 9.96
C ARG A 128 -0.25 18.63 11.06
N LEU A 129 -0.94 17.54 11.32
CA LEU A 129 -2.06 17.52 12.27
C LEU A 129 -1.61 16.87 13.57
N LYS A 130 -0.75 17.57 14.26
CA LYS A 130 -0.22 17.09 15.55
C LYS A 130 -0.96 17.71 16.72
#